data_1b5bb4d04515e37fa283fb0bdba08577
#
_entry.id   1b5bb4d04515e37fa283fb0bdba08577
#
_cell.length_a   1.000
_cell.length_b   1.000
_cell.length_c   1.000
_cell.angle_alpha   90.00
_cell.angle_beta   90.00
_cell.angle_gamma   90.00
#
_symmetry.space_group_name_H-M   'P 1'
#
loop_
_entity.id
_entity.type
_entity.pdbx_description
1 polymer ?
#
loop_
_entity_poly.entity_id
_entity_poly.type
_entity_poly.pdbx_seq_one_letter_code
_entity_poly.pdbx_strand_id
1 'polypeptide(L)'
;MDHEVSEFDYAGGHRGFPFDTIDSELHSLPIPAHSEIVLEGEIYGDILETEGPFGEFMGYYASGATPQPTIKIRRVYYRNDPILMMANPSRPPSNFTFARSATKSAMIWDEIEKAGLPGVQGIWCHEAGAGRLFNVVSIRQMYPGHSKQAAMLAANCHSGNYAGRW
;
A
#
# COMPACT_ATOMS: atom_id res chain seq x y z
N MET A 1 -10.22 -2.08 4.64
CA MET A 1 -11.44 -1.41 4.18
C MET A 1 -12.48 -2.49 3.96
N ASP A 2 -13.71 -2.27 4.39
CA ASP A 2 -14.75 -3.26 4.25
C ASP A 2 -15.19 -3.40 2.78
N HIS A 3 -15.69 -4.56 2.42
CA HIS A 3 -16.20 -4.82 1.08
C HIS A 3 -17.38 -3.87 0.80
N GLU A 4 -17.49 -3.36 -0.43
CA GLU A 4 -18.53 -2.41 -0.86
C GLU A 4 -18.40 -0.95 -0.36
N VAL A 5 -17.34 -0.61 0.36
CA VAL A 5 -17.05 0.79 0.70
C VAL A 5 -16.16 1.40 -0.39
N SER A 6 -16.61 2.50 -1.00
CA SER A 6 -15.81 3.26 -1.95
C SER A 6 -14.61 3.92 -1.28
N GLU A 7 -13.47 3.95 -1.95
CA GLU A 7 -12.29 4.68 -1.49
C GLU A 7 -12.59 6.18 -1.28
N PHE A 8 -13.47 6.75 -2.09
CA PHE A 8 -13.90 8.15 -1.94
C PHE A 8 -14.73 8.35 -0.68
N ASP A 9 -15.64 7.42 -0.37
CA ASP A 9 -16.45 7.47 0.86
C ASP A 9 -15.56 7.29 2.09
N TYR A 10 -14.60 6.36 2.04
CA TYR A 10 -13.64 6.15 3.12
C TYR A 10 -12.79 7.41 3.36
N ALA A 11 -12.25 7.99 2.29
CA ALA A 11 -11.46 9.22 2.39
C ALA A 11 -12.29 10.41 2.89
N GLY A 12 -13.54 10.52 2.41
CA GLY A 12 -14.49 11.55 2.85
C GLY A 12 -14.85 11.39 4.32
N GLY A 13 -15.13 10.16 4.77
CA GLY A 13 -15.43 9.86 6.17
C GLY A 13 -14.26 10.20 7.10
N HIS A 14 -13.03 9.91 6.68
CA HIS A 14 -11.82 10.25 7.44
C HIS A 14 -11.59 11.77 7.51
N ARG A 15 -11.88 12.49 6.44
CA ARG A 15 -11.79 13.97 6.40
C ARG A 15 -12.94 14.67 7.13
N GLY A 16 -14.07 13.99 7.37
CA GLY A 16 -15.30 14.55 7.93
C GLY A 16 -16.18 15.33 6.94
N PHE A 17 -15.88 15.29 5.65
CA PHE A 17 -16.68 15.87 4.56
C PHE A 17 -16.46 15.11 3.24
N PRO A 18 -17.43 15.14 2.31
CA PRO A 18 -17.36 14.43 1.05
C PRO A 18 -16.08 14.73 0.27
N PHE A 19 -15.61 13.72 -0.45
CA PHE A 19 -14.48 13.88 -1.35
C PHE A 19 -14.96 14.51 -2.66
N ASP A 20 -14.38 15.65 -3.02
CA ASP A 20 -14.77 16.37 -4.24
C ASP A 20 -14.31 15.57 -5.48
N THR A 21 -15.27 15.27 -6.35
CA THR A 21 -15.02 14.57 -7.61
C THR A 21 -15.58 15.35 -8.79
N ILE A 22 -15.00 15.15 -9.95
CA ILE A 22 -15.55 15.57 -11.24
C ILE A 22 -15.63 14.34 -12.15
N ASP A 23 -16.58 14.34 -13.07
CA ASP A 23 -16.66 13.25 -14.03
C ASP A 23 -15.64 13.40 -15.14
N SER A 24 -14.99 12.29 -15.51
CA SER A 24 -14.09 12.25 -16.64
C SER A 24 -14.87 12.41 -17.96
N GLU A 25 -14.25 13.04 -18.96
CA GLU A 25 -14.93 13.37 -20.22
C GLU A 25 -15.18 12.16 -21.13
N LEU A 26 -14.40 11.09 -20.99
CA LEU A 26 -14.46 9.94 -21.89
C LEU A 26 -15.41 8.86 -21.38
N HIS A 27 -15.34 8.53 -20.10
CA HIS A 27 -16.08 7.40 -19.51
C HIS A 27 -17.00 7.80 -18.36
N SER A 28 -17.12 9.09 -18.06
CA SER A 28 -17.89 9.60 -16.91
C SER A 28 -17.51 8.91 -15.59
N LEU A 29 -16.23 8.61 -15.43
CA LEU A 29 -15.69 8.06 -14.19
C LEU A 29 -15.42 9.19 -13.20
N PRO A 30 -15.76 9.01 -11.91
CA PRO A 30 -15.44 10.01 -10.91
C PRO A 30 -13.91 10.08 -10.73
N ILE A 31 -13.36 11.27 -10.89
CA ILE A 31 -11.94 11.55 -10.63
C ILE A 31 -11.81 12.59 -9.52
N PRO A 32 -10.80 12.50 -8.66
CA PRO A 32 -10.61 13.49 -7.60
C PRO A 32 -10.39 14.89 -8.19
N ALA A 33 -11.24 15.84 -7.83
CA ALA A 33 -11.25 17.19 -8.41
C ALA A 33 -9.94 17.96 -8.20
N HIS A 34 -9.15 17.58 -7.19
CA HIS A 34 -7.89 18.23 -6.81
C HIS A 34 -6.65 17.43 -7.24
N SER A 35 -6.80 16.44 -8.11
CA SER A 35 -5.66 15.70 -8.66
C SER A 35 -4.72 16.61 -9.44
N GLU A 36 -3.42 16.41 -9.30
CA GLU A 36 -2.42 17.16 -10.05
C GLU A 36 -2.38 16.71 -11.52
N ILE A 37 -2.41 15.39 -11.73
CA ILE A 37 -2.43 14.74 -13.04
C ILE A 37 -3.38 13.54 -12.98
N VAL A 38 -4.21 13.36 -14.01
CA VAL A 38 -5.06 12.19 -14.19
C VAL A 38 -4.86 11.62 -15.59
N LEU A 39 -4.67 10.32 -15.66
CA LEU A 39 -4.59 9.58 -16.92
C LEU A 39 -5.85 8.74 -17.07
N GLU A 40 -6.61 8.98 -18.13
CA GLU A 40 -7.80 8.19 -18.48
C GLU A 40 -7.51 7.34 -19.69
N GLY A 41 -7.86 6.05 -19.61
CA GLY A 41 -7.55 5.11 -20.68
C GLY A 41 -8.26 3.77 -20.54
N GLU A 42 -7.87 2.84 -21.38
CA GLU A 42 -8.46 1.50 -21.49
C GLU A 42 -7.39 0.44 -21.29
N ILE A 43 -7.73 -0.62 -20.55
CA ILE A 43 -6.90 -1.82 -20.38
C ILE A 43 -7.50 -2.94 -21.23
N TYR A 44 -6.69 -3.50 -22.10
CA TYR A 44 -7.05 -4.67 -22.89
C TYR A 44 -6.29 -5.88 -22.36
N GLY A 45 -6.99 -6.92 -21.95
CA GLY A 45 -6.39 -8.09 -21.31
C GLY A 45 -5.47 -8.92 -22.21
N ASP A 46 -5.59 -8.76 -23.51
CA ASP A 46 -4.81 -9.45 -24.54
C ASP A 46 -3.62 -8.63 -25.07
N ILE A 47 -3.52 -7.34 -24.70
CA ILE A 47 -2.41 -6.47 -25.10
C ILE A 47 -1.40 -6.40 -23.98
N LEU A 48 -0.26 -7.04 -24.19
CA LEU A 48 0.85 -7.05 -23.25
C LEU A 48 2.07 -6.36 -23.87
N GLU A 49 2.72 -5.52 -23.08
CA GLU A 49 3.98 -4.89 -23.44
C GLU A 49 5.07 -5.30 -22.45
N THR A 50 6.31 -5.25 -22.88
CA THR A 50 7.43 -5.62 -22.04
C THR A 50 7.69 -4.54 -21.00
N GLU A 51 7.57 -4.89 -19.71
CA GLU A 51 7.89 -4.04 -18.58
C GLU A 51 9.18 -4.48 -17.89
N GLY A 52 10.01 -3.52 -17.51
CA GLY A 52 11.24 -3.75 -16.78
C GLY A 52 12.46 -4.08 -17.63
N PRO A 53 13.57 -4.51 -17.01
CA PRO A 53 13.77 -4.58 -15.57
C PRO A 53 13.88 -3.18 -14.94
N PHE A 54 13.37 -3.02 -13.71
CA PHE A 54 13.53 -1.78 -12.94
C PHE A 54 13.82 -2.09 -11.47
N GLY A 55 14.30 -1.08 -10.74
CA GLY A 55 14.64 -1.22 -9.32
C GLY A 55 13.40 -1.41 -8.46
N GLU A 56 13.48 -2.35 -7.54
CA GLU A 56 12.43 -2.65 -6.57
C GLU A 56 12.70 -2.02 -5.20
N PHE A 57 11.69 -2.01 -4.36
CA PHE A 57 11.71 -1.38 -3.03
C PHE A 57 12.82 -1.92 -2.10
N MET A 58 13.40 -3.05 -2.41
CA MET A 58 14.54 -3.63 -1.67
C MET A 58 15.90 -3.12 -2.17
N GLY A 59 15.93 -2.33 -3.25
CA GLY A 59 17.13 -1.71 -3.79
C GLY A 59 17.89 -2.55 -4.81
N TYR A 60 17.26 -3.54 -5.41
CA TYR A 60 17.83 -4.34 -6.49
C TYR A 60 16.76 -4.72 -7.53
N TYR A 61 17.15 -5.24 -8.66
CA TYR A 61 16.23 -5.78 -9.67
C TYR A 61 15.72 -7.15 -9.19
N ALA A 62 14.43 -7.24 -8.86
CA ALA A 62 13.82 -8.47 -8.35
C ALA A 62 13.44 -9.45 -9.45
N SER A 63 13.21 -8.95 -10.67
CA SER A 63 12.84 -9.74 -11.84
C SER A 63 13.50 -9.18 -13.10
N GLY A 64 13.51 -9.99 -14.17
CA GLY A 64 13.80 -9.52 -15.51
C GLY A 64 12.62 -8.76 -16.13
N ALA A 65 12.75 -8.41 -17.40
CA ALA A 65 11.66 -7.87 -18.19
C ALA A 65 10.57 -8.94 -18.40
N THR A 66 9.30 -8.59 -18.17
CA THR A 66 8.15 -9.49 -18.29
C THR A 66 7.00 -8.82 -19.04
N PRO A 67 6.17 -9.59 -19.79
CA PRO A 67 4.96 -9.04 -20.39
C PRO A 67 3.97 -8.61 -19.32
N GLN A 68 3.46 -7.38 -19.40
CA GLN A 68 2.48 -6.81 -18.49
C GLN A 68 1.31 -6.19 -19.25
N PRO A 69 0.08 -6.19 -18.66
CA PRO A 69 -1.06 -5.51 -19.23
C PRO A 69 -0.78 -4.01 -19.42
N THR A 70 -1.20 -3.50 -20.57
CA THR A 70 -0.91 -2.11 -20.95
C THR A 70 -2.14 -1.24 -20.90
N ILE A 71 -2.01 -0.05 -20.35
CA ILE A 71 -3.05 0.97 -20.38
C ILE A 71 -2.83 1.85 -21.60
N LYS A 72 -3.81 1.86 -22.51
CA LYS A 72 -3.83 2.79 -23.64
C LYS A 72 -4.41 4.12 -23.19
N ILE A 73 -3.56 5.09 -22.92
CA ILE A 73 -3.98 6.43 -22.49
C ILE A 73 -4.73 7.11 -23.65
N ARG A 74 -5.92 7.63 -23.34
CA ARG A 74 -6.77 8.37 -24.27
C ARG A 74 -6.83 9.86 -23.96
N ARG A 75 -6.75 10.19 -22.66
CA ARG A 75 -6.77 11.57 -22.16
C ARG A 75 -5.81 11.77 -21.02
N VAL A 76 -5.28 12.98 -20.93
CA VAL A 76 -4.46 13.44 -19.81
C VAL A 76 -5.07 14.73 -19.30
N TYR A 77 -5.45 14.74 -18.03
CA TYR A 77 -5.90 15.94 -17.33
C TYR A 77 -4.79 16.42 -16.41
N TYR A 78 -4.62 17.70 -16.29
CA TYR A 78 -3.61 18.27 -15.39
C TYR A 78 -4.02 19.67 -14.94
N ARG A 79 -3.55 20.04 -13.76
CA ARG A 79 -3.71 21.39 -13.24
C ARG A 79 -2.73 22.34 -13.89
N ASN A 80 -3.02 23.66 -13.78
CA ASN A 80 -2.01 24.66 -14.06
C ASN A 80 -0.84 24.46 -13.09
N ASP A 81 0.38 24.39 -13.61
CA ASP A 81 1.61 24.13 -12.83
C ASP A 81 1.53 22.87 -11.95
N PRO A 82 1.30 21.68 -12.52
CA PRO A 82 1.09 20.47 -11.75
C PRO A 82 2.36 20.04 -11.02
N ILE A 83 2.19 19.53 -9.81
CA ILE A 83 3.27 18.94 -9.00
C ILE A 83 3.25 17.43 -9.16
N LEU A 84 4.27 16.86 -9.78
CA LEU A 84 4.42 15.41 -9.88
C LEU A 84 5.16 14.88 -8.65
N MET A 85 4.45 14.14 -7.81
CA MET A 85 5.07 13.41 -6.71
C MET A 85 5.68 12.10 -7.23
N MET A 86 6.95 11.90 -6.98
CA MET A 86 7.66 10.68 -7.36
C MET A 86 8.22 9.98 -6.13
N ALA A 87 8.14 8.65 -6.12
CA ALA A 87 8.80 7.80 -5.14
C ALA A 87 9.80 6.92 -5.86
N ASN A 88 11.08 7.12 -5.60
CA ASN A 88 12.13 6.32 -6.23
C ASN A 88 12.34 5.02 -5.44
N PRO A 89 12.12 3.84 -6.01
CA PRO A 89 12.47 2.58 -5.37
C PRO A 89 13.98 2.53 -5.11
N SER A 90 14.35 2.64 -3.86
CA SER A 90 15.76 2.69 -3.47
C SER A 90 16.05 1.74 -2.32
N ARG A 91 17.34 1.40 -2.18
CA ARG A 91 17.79 0.55 -1.09
C ARG A 91 17.37 1.12 0.27
N PRO A 92 16.75 0.30 1.15
CA PRO A 92 16.42 0.71 2.50
C PRO A 92 17.69 1.00 3.34
N PRO A 93 17.61 1.89 4.35
CA PRO A 93 16.44 2.72 4.70
C PRO A 93 16.29 3.94 3.78
N SER A 94 15.07 4.38 3.57
CA SER A 94 14.74 5.62 2.85
C SER A 94 13.54 6.30 3.51
N ASN A 95 13.29 7.57 3.18
CA ASN A 95 12.12 8.28 3.70
C ASN A 95 10.81 7.54 3.38
N PHE A 96 10.73 6.93 2.20
CA PHE A 96 9.57 6.15 1.79
C PHE A 96 9.42 4.87 2.63
N THR A 97 10.52 4.15 2.91
CA THR A 97 10.47 2.96 3.77
C THR A 97 10.12 3.32 5.20
N PHE A 98 10.57 4.46 5.71
CA PHE A 98 10.23 4.94 7.05
C PHE A 98 8.73 5.25 7.18
N ALA A 99 8.16 6.01 6.25
CA ALA A 99 6.72 6.30 6.22
C ALA A 99 5.88 5.01 6.14
N ARG A 100 6.31 4.06 5.32
CA ARG A 100 5.69 2.74 5.22
C ARG A 100 5.78 1.96 6.53
N SER A 101 6.93 1.99 7.20
CA SER A 101 7.13 1.32 8.50
C SER A 101 6.08 1.77 9.51
N ALA A 102 5.88 3.07 9.68
CA ALA A 102 4.89 3.62 10.59
C ALA A 102 3.46 3.19 10.23
N THR A 103 3.07 3.37 8.97
CA THR A 103 1.72 3.04 8.50
C THR A 103 1.42 1.54 8.64
N LYS A 104 2.35 0.68 8.18
CA LYS A 104 2.18 -0.77 8.26
C LYS A 104 2.14 -1.26 9.70
N SER A 105 2.95 -0.70 10.57
CA SER A 105 2.95 -1.05 12.00
C SER A 105 1.59 -0.77 12.65
N ALA A 106 1.00 0.38 12.38
CA ALA A 106 -0.32 0.73 12.87
C ALA A 106 -1.40 -0.23 12.34
N MET A 107 -1.38 -0.52 11.04
CA MET A 107 -2.35 -1.43 10.42
C MET A 107 -2.26 -2.86 10.99
N ILE A 108 -1.04 -3.39 11.17
CA ILE A 108 -0.85 -4.72 11.76
C ILE A 108 -1.33 -4.73 13.22
N TRP A 109 -1.11 -3.66 13.95
CA TRP A 109 -1.58 -3.53 15.33
C TRP A 109 -3.10 -3.64 15.40
N ASP A 110 -3.80 -2.84 14.61
CA ASP A 110 -5.26 -2.87 14.54
C ASP A 110 -5.80 -4.27 14.19
N GLU A 111 -5.18 -4.95 13.23
CA GLU A 111 -5.61 -6.27 12.79
C GLU A 111 -5.38 -7.33 13.88
N ILE A 112 -4.27 -7.29 14.59
CA ILE A 112 -3.95 -8.22 15.68
C ILE A 112 -4.89 -7.99 16.88
N GLU A 113 -5.19 -6.75 17.23
CA GLU A 113 -6.13 -6.43 18.29
C GLU A 113 -7.56 -6.86 17.92
N LYS A 114 -8.00 -6.62 16.69
CA LYS A 114 -9.28 -7.11 16.17
C LYS A 114 -9.37 -8.65 16.20
N ALA A 115 -8.26 -9.34 15.99
CA ALA A 115 -8.17 -10.79 16.10
C ALA A 115 -8.19 -11.29 17.57
N GLY A 116 -8.24 -10.38 18.54
CA GLY A 116 -8.38 -10.70 19.95
C GLY A 116 -7.08 -11.11 20.67
N LEU A 117 -5.90 -10.81 20.14
CA LEU A 117 -4.63 -11.09 20.82
C LEU A 117 -4.44 -10.11 21.99
N PRO A 118 -4.38 -10.58 23.24
CA PRO A 118 -4.17 -9.71 24.38
C PRO A 118 -2.69 -9.30 24.54
N GLY A 119 -2.44 -8.22 25.24
CA GLY A 119 -1.10 -7.86 25.72
C GLY A 119 -0.12 -7.39 24.66
N VAL A 120 -0.59 -6.94 23.49
CA VAL A 120 0.23 -6.26 22.50
C VAL A 120 0.76 -4.95 23.11
N GLN A 121 2.06 -4.71 23.02
CA GLN A 121 2.72 -3.52 23.56
C GLN A 121 3.36 -2.64 22.49
N GLY A 122 3.59 -3.19 21.31
CA GLY A 122 4.14 -2.45 20.20
C GLY A 122 4.34 -3.33 18.97
N ILE A 123 4.29 -2.70 17.82
CA ILE A 123 4.59 -3.32 16.53
C ILE A 123 5.47 -2.37 15.74
N TRP A 124 6.51 -2.92 15.10
CA TRP A 124 7.36 -2.15 14.24
C TRP A 124 7.76 -2.94 13.00
N CYS A 125 7.37 -2.46 11.83
CA CYS A 125 7.86 -2.94 10.55
C CYS A 125 9.20 -2.29 10.28
N HIS A 126 10.29 -3.02 10.51
CA HIS A 126 11.63 -2.45 10.53
C HIS A 126 12.09 -2.00 9.15
N GLU A 127 12.76 -0.85 9.08
CA GLU A 127 13.22 -0.19 7.85
C GLU A 127 14.24 -1.04 7.09
N ALA A 128 15.07 -1.81 7.79
CA ALA A 128 16.02 -2.74 7.16
C ALA A 128 15.32 -3.82 6.33
N GLY A 129 14.06 -4.16 6.68
CA GLY A 129 13.16 -4.99 5.88
C GLY A 129 12.27 -4.20 4.93
N ALA A 130 12.68 -2.99 4.57
CA ALA A 130 11.93 -2.07 3.71
C ALA A 130 10.52 -1.74 4.23
N GLY A 131 10.31 -1.83 5.55
CA GLY A 131 9.01 -1.64 6.18
C GLY A 131 7.96 -2.71 5.85
N ARG A 132 8.40 -3.92 5.43
CA ARG A 132 7.51 -5.03 5.03
C ARG A 132 8.01 -6.40 5.46
N LEU A 133 9.31 -6.67 5.27
CA LEU A 133 9.87 -8.04 5.33
C LEU A 133 10.36 -8.42 6.72
N PHE A 134 10.48 -7.47 7.63
CA PHE A 134 10.94 -7.70 8.98
C PHE A 134 10.02 -6.97 9.98
N ASN A 135 9.15 -7.73 10.63
CA ASN A 135 8.21 -7.21 11.60
C ASN A 135 8.61 -7.64 13.02
N VAL A 136 8.61 -6.68 13.93
CA VAL A 136 8.85 -6.89 15.35
C VAL A 136 7.54 -6.69 16.10
N VAL A 137 7.12 -7.68 16.88
CA VAL A 137 5.93 -7.62 17.72
C VAL A 137 6.34 -7.74 19.18
N SER A 138 6.09 -6.71 19.95
CA SER A 138 6.31 -6.68 21.40
C SER A 138 5.01 -7.06 22.13
N ILE A 139 5.09 -8.07 22.97
CA ILE A 139 3.95 -8.53 23.77
C ILE A 139 4.33 -8.69 25.25
N ARG A 140 3.35 -8.52 26.13
CA ARG A 140 3.45 -9.02 27.50
C ARG A 140 3.05 -10.51 27.48
N GLN A 141 4.02 -11.40 27.66
CA GLN A 141 3.79 -12.83 27.68
C GLN A 141 2.77 -13.21 28.78
N MET A 142 1.67 -13.84 28.42
CA MET A 142 0.57 -14.16 29.32
C MET A 142 0.35 -15.67 29.48
N TYR A 143 0.71 -16.48 28.50
CA TYR A 143 0.52 -17.93 28.47
C TYR A 143 1.51 -18.63 27.54
N PRO A 144 1.73 -19.95 27.72
CA PRO A 144 2.56 -20.71 26.78
C PRO A 144 2.05 -20.65 25.36
N GLY A 145 2.92 -20.38 24.39
CA GLY A 145 2.55 -20.24 22.97
C GLY A 145 2.07 -18.86 22.53
N HIS A 146 1.92 -17.90 23.46
CA HIS A 146 1.44 -16.55 23.16
C HIS A 146 2.30 -15.83 22.11
N SER A 147 3.63 -15.92 22.21
CA SER A 147 4.56 -15.34 21.22
C SER A 147 4.40 -15.96 19.84
N LYS A 148 4.19 -17.27 19.77
CA LYS A 148 3.93 -17.96 18.51
C LYS A 148 2.60 -17.53 17.89
N GLN A 149 1.56 -17.39 18.70
CA GLN A 149 0.27 -16.87 18.24
C GLN A 149 0.40 -15.45 17.70
N ALA A 150 1.11 -14.56 18.41
CA ALA A 150 1.37 -13.19 17.96
C ALA A 150 2.08 -13.16 16.59
N ALA A 151 3.13 -13.98 16.43
CA ALA A 151 3.87 -14.09 15.18
C ALA A 151 2.99 -14.59 14.02
N MET A 152 2.18 -15.63 14.28
CA MET A 152 1.27 -16.19 13.28
C MET A 152 0.19 -15.17 12.85
N LEU A 153 -0.40 -14.44 13.78
CA LEU A 153 -1.37 -13.39 13.47
C LEU A 153 -0.71 -12.25 12.67
N ALA A 154 0.47 -11.76 13.10
CA ALA A 154 1.19 -10.71 12.39
C ALA A 154 1.59 -11.10 10.97
N ALA A 155 1.98 -12.36 10.74
CA ALA A 155 2.39 -12.84 9.43
C ALA A 155 1.22 -13.14 8.47
N ASN A 156 0.04 -13.40 9.00
CA ASN A 156 -1.13 -13.78 8.19
C ASN A 156 -2.17 -12.67 8.04
N CYS A 157 -2.05 -11.55 8.75
CA CYS A 157 -2.91 -10.41 8.51
C CYS A 157 -2.57 -9.73 7.17
N HIS A 158 -3.54 -9.02 6.59
CA HIS A 158 -3.37 -8.40 5.27
C HIS A 158 -2.14 -7.49 5.19
N SER A 159 -1.92 -6.69 6.21
CA SER A 159 -0.79 -5.75 6.25
C SER A 159 0.56 -6.40 6.53
N GLY A 160 0.56 -7.57 7.16
CA GLY A 160 1.76 -8.30 7.58
C GLY A 160 2.21 -9.44 6.65
N ASN A 161 1.40 -9.80 5.65
CA ASN A 161 1.57 -11.00 4.83
C ASN A 161 2.86 -11.05 3.98
N TYR A 162 3.62 -9.97 3.88
CA TYR A 162 4.94 -9.96 3.24
C TYR A 162 6.06 -10.49 4.14
N ALA A 163 5.85 -10.56 5.44
CA ALA A 163 6.81 -11.10 6.41
C ALA A 163 6.67 -12.62 6.53
N GLY A 164 6.89 -13.34 5.45
CA GLY A 164 6.66 -14.79 5.37
C GLY A 164 7.63 -15.67 6.18
N ARG A 165 8.57 -15.09 6.92
CA ARG A 165 9.49 -15.80 7.83
C ARG A 165 9.58 -15.06 9.16
N TRP A 166 9.41 -15.78 10.22
CA TRP A 166 9.42 -15.38 11.63
C TRP A 166 10.01 -16.48 12.50
#